data_2ac23f09a000f7e531abf7940a1e879a
#
_entry.id   2ac23f09a000f7e531abf7940a1e879a
#
_cell.length_a   1.000
_cell.length_b   1.000
_cell.length_c   1.000
_cell.angle_alpha   90.00
_cell.angle_beta   90.00
_cell.angle_gamma   90.00
#
_symmetry.space_group_name_H-M   'P 1'
#
loop_
_entity.id
_entity.type
_entity.pdbx_description
1 polymer ?
#
loop_
_entity_poly.entity_id
_entity_poly.type
_entity_poly.pdbx_seq_one_letter_code
_entity_poly.pdbx_strand_id
1 'polypeptide(L)'
;MRKRQKKPGKREIRSISLKKQTEKNKKQKTGLTKEEKKRLKELRMIKAENQKKRKPFTAQDTIPYKEIYKDGICRTDDNYYSKMVQFYDINYQLAQNDDKAAIFENYCEFLNSFDSSVEVQITFLNQQVNFDEYAKNIDIPEQDDCFNDIRKEYSDMLKMQLSKGNNGLVKTKYITFSIKADNLRNAKSRLERIEASVLNNFKVMGAMAEPLNGVERLKILHDVMNMDTKESFHFHYGMVAKTGLQTKDFIAPTGFDFRNDSYFRMGQTFGCVSYLQITSPELTDKLLADLLDLEENL
;
A
#
# COMPACT_ATOMS: atom_id res chain seq x y z
N MET A 1 -18.12 -8.47 -68.16
CA MET A 1 -18.01 -7.44 -67.10
C MET A 1 -18.08 -8.09 -65.74
N ARG A 2 -16.92 -8.23 -65.01
CA ARG A 2 -16.87 -8.75 -63.64
C ARG A 2 -16.95 -7.59 -62.67
N LYS A 3 -18.00 -7.55 -61.83
CA LYS A 3 -18.14 -6.57 -60.73
C LYS A 3 -17.09 -6.85 -59.64
N ARG A 4 -16.20 -5.88 -59.43
CA ARG A 4 -15.23 -5.91 -58.28
C ARG A 4 -16.02 -5.64 -56.96
N GLN A 5 -16.08 -6.62 -56.08
CA GLN A 5 -16.57 -6.42 -54.74
C GLN A 5 -15.53 -5.59 -53.95
N LYS A 6 -15.96 -4.43 -53.40
CA LYS A 6 -15.15 -3.59 -52.51
C LYS A 6 -14.92 -4.31 -51.17
N LYS A 7 -13.66 -4.45 -50.76
CA LYS A 7 -13.32 -4.93 -49.41
C LYS A 7 -13.82 -3.95 -48.35
N PRO A 8 -14.48 -4.42 -47.28
CA PRO A 8 -14.96 -3.54 -46.22
C PRO A 8 -13.83 -2.84 -45.49
N GLY A 9 -14.06 -1.56 -45.13
CA GLY A 9 -13.08 -0.71 -44.47
C GLY A 9 -12.82 -1.12 -42.99
N LYS A 10 -11.65 -0.74 -42.42
CA LYS A 10 -11.26 -1.08 -41.05
C LYS A 10 -12.32 -0.76 -39.97
N ARG A 11 -13.20 0.23 -40.20
CA ARG A 11 -14.30 0.56 -39.29
C ARG A 11 -15.44 -0.44 -39.32
N GLU A 12 -15.77 -1.00 -40.51
CA GLU A 12 -16.79 -2.04 -40.65
C GLU A 12 -16.34 -3.38 -40.05
N ILE A 13 -15.06 -3.73 -40.19
CA ILE A 13 -14.50 -4.95 -39.58
C ILE A 13 -14.55 -4.89 -38.06
N ARG A 14 -14.31 -3.71 -37.45
CA ARG A 14 -14.41 -3.51 -35.99
C ARG A 14 -15.84 -3.62 -35.47
N SER A 15 -16.81 -3.08 -36.22
CA SER A 15 -18.25 -3.16 -35.86
C SER A 15 -18.80 -4.58 -35.96
N ILE A 16 -18.34 -5.37 -36.94
CA ILE A 16 -18.70 -6.78 -37.11
C ILE A 16 -18.07 -7.66 -36.00
N SER A 17 -16.83 -7.36 -35.60
CA SER A 17 -16.14 -8.03 -34.49
C SER A 17 -16.85 -7.79 -33.15
N LEU A 18 -17.24 -6.56 -32.87
CA LEU A 18 -17.99 -6.18 -31.64
C LEU A 18 -19.40 -6.83 -31.62
N LYS A 19 -20.11 -6.89 -32.74
CA LYS A 19 -21.41 -7.59 -32.82
C LYS A 19 -21.28 -9.09 -32.60
N LYS A 20 -20.23 -9.75 -33.14
CA LYS A 20 -19.97 -11.16 -32.90
C LYS A 20 -19.57 -11.47 -31.46
N GLN A 21 -18.86 -10.57 -30.76
CA GLN A 21 -18.57 -10.71 -29.34
C GLN A 21 -19.81 -10.54 -28.46
N THR A 22 -20.68 -9.57 -28.77
CA THR A 22 -21.96 -9.40 -28.07
C THR A 22 -22.93 -10.55 -28.30
N GLU A 23 -22.92 -11.18 -29.47
CA GLU A 23 -23.74 -12.39 -29.76
C GLU A 23 -23.16 -13.64 -29.07
N LYS A 24 -21.81 -13.81 -28.99
CA LYS A 24 -21.18 -14.87 -28.21
C LYS A 24 -21.50 -14.72 -26.71
N ASN A 25 -21.43 -13.52 -26.16
CA ASN A 25 -21.80 -13.25 -24.76
C ASN A 25 -23.30 -13.43 -24.49
N LYS A 26 -24.17 -13.21 -25.46
CA LYS A 26 -25.60 -13.57 -25.37
C LYS A 26 -25.84 -15.08 -25.40
N LYS A 27 -25.08 -15.86 -26.18
CA LYS A 27 -25.21 -17.32 -26.24
C LYS A 27 -24.65 -18.02 -24.99
N GLN A 28 -23.63 -17.44 -24.31
CA GLN A 28 -23.17 -17.97 -23.02
C GLN A 28 -24.15 -17.72 -21.84
N LYS A 29 -25.12 -16.79 -22.00
CA LYS A 29 -26.15 -16.53 -20.97
C LYS A 29 -27.28 -17.55 -20.96
N THR A 30 -27.34 -18.49 -21.87
CA THR A 30 -28.42 -19.47 -21.97
C THR A 30 -28.15 -20.80 -21.25
N GLY A 31 -27.01 -20.97 -20.60
CA GLY A 31 -26.60 -22.21 -19.90
C GLY A 31 -26.85 -22.26 -18.40
N LEU A 32 -27.33 -21.16 -17.77
CA LEU A 32 -27.56 -21.12 -16.33
C LEU A 32 -28.81 -21.94 -15.94
N THR A 33 -28.67 -22.78 -14.92
CA THR A 33 -29.77 -23.55 -14.33
C THR A 33 -30.87 -22.65 -13.77
N LYS A 34 -32.06 -23.17 -13.53
CA LYS A 34 -33.16 -22.40 -12.93
C LYS A 34 -32.78 -21.84 -11.54
N GLU A 35 -32.01 -22.60 -10.78
CA GLU A 35 -31.54 -22.18 -9.44
C GLU A 35 -30.50 -21.08 -9.51
N GLU A 36 -29.55 -21.16 -10.43
CA GLU A 36 -28.55 -20.09 -10.65
C GLU A 36 -29.21 -18.80 -11.11
N LYS A 37 -30.23 -18.87 -11.98
CA LYS A 37 -31.00 -17.69 -12.38
C LYS A 37 -31.77 -17.07 -11.20
N LYS A 38 -32.32 -17.89 -10.30
CA LYS A 38 -32.99 -17.41 -9.10
C LYS A 38 -32.00 -16.72 -8.15
N ARG A 39 -30.86 -17.35 -7.92
CA ARG A 39 -29.79 -16.80 -7.08
C ARG A 39 -29.20 -15.48 -7.64
N LEU A 40 -29.05 -15.39 -8.96
CA LEU A 40 -28.58 -14.17 -9.64
C LEU A 40 -29.61 -13.04 -9.55
N LYS A 41 -30.90 -13.37 -9.56
CA LYS A 41 -31.99 -12.41 -9.39
C LYS A 41 -32.04 -11.90 -7.94
N GLU A 42 -31.88 -12.76 -6.96
CA GLU A 42 -31.79 -12.41 -5.53
C GLU A 42 -30.59 -11.50 -5.26
N LEU A 43 -29.39 -11.86 -5.77
CA LEU A 43 -28.19 -11.02 -5.67
C LEU A 43 -28.36 -9.63 -6.32
N ARG A 44 -29.06 -9.56 -7.46
CA ARG A 44 -29.39 -8.27 -8.09
C ARG A 44 -30.36 -7.43 -7.26
N MET A 45 -31.34 -8.06 -6.63
CA MET A 45 -32.28 -7.37 -5.75
C MET A 45 -31.58 -6.86 -4.48
N ILE A 46 -30.73 -7.67 -3.85
CA ILE A 46 -29.91 -7.25 -2.70
C ILE A 46 -28.97 -6.09 -3.10
N LYS A 47 -28.33 -6.19 -4.28
CA LYS A 47 -27.44 -5.12 -4.79
C LYS A 47 -28.20 -3.82 -5.08
N ALA A 48 -29.42 -3.91 -5.61
CA ALA A 48 -30.30 -2.75 -5.87
C ALA A 48 -30.85 -2.14 -4.57
N GLU A 49 -31.16 -2.95 -3.58
CA GLU A 49 -31.63 -2.50 -2.27
C GLU A 49 -30.53 -1.83 -1.45
N ASN A 50 -29.31 -2.38 -1.51
CA ASN A 50 -28.12 -1.77 -0.95
C ASN A 50 -27.73 -0.46 -1.63
N GLN A 51 -27.95 -0.30 -2.95
CA GLN A 51 -27.75 0.96 -3.67
C GLN A 51 -28.78 2.03 -3.27
N LYS A 52 -30.03 1.66 -2.99
CA LYS A 52 -31.08 2.61 -2.55
C LYS A 52 -30.86 3.13 -1.11
N LYS A 53 -30.19 2.36 -0.26
CA LYS A 53 -29.90 2.74 1.15
C LYS A 53 -28.59 3.50 1.33
N ARG A 54 -27.77 3.68 0.29
CA ARG A 54 -26.50 4.40 0.40
C ARG A 54 -26.74 5.90 0.43
N LYS A 55 -26.48 6.53 1.58
CA LYS A 55 -26.13 7.94 1.66
C LYS A 55 -24.94 8.19 0.72
N PRO A 56 -24.80 9.39 0.12
CA PRO A 56 -23.61 9.71 -0.67
C PRO A 56 -22.38 9.46 0.21
N PHE A 57 -21.54 8.52 -0.21
CA PHE A 57 -20.30 8.17 0.47
C PHE A 57 -19.26 9.23 0.11
N THR A 58 -18.65 9.82 1.13
CA THR A 58 -17.48 10.70 0.94
C THR A 58 -16.20 9.86 0.84
N ALA A 59 -15.11 10.44 0.34
CA ALA A 59 -13.83 9.77 0.31
C ALA A 59 -13.37 9.34 1.73
N GLN A 60 -13.65 10.15 2.74
CA GLN A 60 -13.34 9.85 4.13
C GLN A 60 -14.08 8.60 4.66
N ASP A 61 -15.32 8.38 4.20
CA ASP A 61 -16.12 7.23 4.62
C ASP A 61 -15.58 5.90 4.09
N THR A 62 -14.80 5.92 3.01
CA THR A 62 -14.18 4.71 2.42
C THR A 62 -12.92 4.28 3.17
N ILE A 63 -12.31 5.17 3.96
CA ILE A 63 -11.08 4.87 4.69
C ILE A 63 -11.40 4.02 5.93
N PRO A 64 -10.86 2.78 6.04
CA PRO A 64 -11.35 1.77 6.99
C PRO A 64 -10.72 1.89 8.39
N TYR A 65 -10.58 3.08 8.95
CA TYR A 65 -10.23 3.23 10.37
C TYR A 65 -11.13 4.26 11.04
N LYS A 66 -11.27 4.19 12.35
CA LYS A 66 -12.01 5.17 13.14
C LYS A 66 -11.11 6.29 13.65
N GLU A 67 -10.00 5.94 14.27
CA GLU A 67 -9.13 6.86 14.97
C GLU A 67 -7.67 6.42 14.85
N ILE A 68 -6.76 7.39 14.70
CA ILE A 68 -5.33 7.20 14.87
C ILE A 68 -4.88 8.13 16.00
N TYR A 69 -4.33 7.54 17.07
CA TYR A 69 -3.89 8.24 18.26
C TYR A 69 -2.44 8.74 18.11
N LYS A 70 -2.04 9.70 18.98
CA LYS A 70 -0.69 10.30 18.93
C LYS A 70 0.45 9.29 19.08
N ASP A 71 0.22 8.24 19.86
CA ASP A 71 1.16 7.14 20.12
C ASP A 71 1.21 6.07 19.01
N GLY A 72 0.63 6.36 17.86
CA GLY A 72 0.65 5.47 16.71
C GLY A 72 -0.38 4.34 16.75
N ILE A 73 -1.19 4.23 17.80
CA ILE A 73 -2.27 3.24 17.84
C ILE A 73 -3.35 3.65 16.84
N CYS A 74 -3.75 2.72 15.96
CA CYS A 74 -4.86 2.87 15.05
C CYS A 74 -6.00 1.96 15.50
N ARG A 75 -7.21 2.52 15.59
CA ARG A 75 -8.44 1.80 15.86
C ARG A 75 -9.25 1.63 14.58
N THR A 76 -9.64 0.39 14.28
CA THR A 76 -10.58 0.05 13.20
C THR A 76 -12.00 -0.16 13.74
N ASP A 77 -12.96 -0.52 12.85
CA ASP A 77 -14.39 -0.58 13.22
C ASP A 77 -14.73 -1.65 14.26
N ASP A 78 -14.09 -2.81 14.23
CA ASP A 78 -14.48 -3.98 15.03
C ASP A 78 -13.71 -4.13 16.35
N ASN A 79 -13.37 -3.03 17.01
CA ASN A 79 -12.54 -3.03 18.23
C ASN A 79 -11.16 -3.65 18.04
N TYR A 80 -10.64 -3.62 16.83
CA TYR A 80 -9.25 -3.93 16.55
C TYR A 80 -8.39 -2.70 16.72
N TYR A 81 -7.24 -2.91 17.35
CA TYR A 81 -6.23 -1.89 17.57
C TYR A 81 -4.90 -2.39 17.01
N SER A 82 -4.21 -1.54 16.29
CA SER A 82 -2.93 -1.89 15.68
C SER A 82 -1.84 -0.87 15.97
N LYS A 83 -0.60 -1.33 16.00
CA LYS A 83 0.61 -0.50 15.90
C LYS A 83 1.43 -0.92 14.69
N MET A 84 2.32 -0.03 14.27
CA MET A 84 3.13 -0.19 13.08
C MET A 84 4.57 0.16 13.40
N VAL A 85 5.50 -0.64 12.92
CA VAL A 85 6.94 -0.47 13.07
C VAL A 85 7.54 -0.47 11.68
N GLN A 86 8.38 0.51 11.37
CA GLN A 86 9.23 0.51 10.19
C GLN A 86 10.50 -0.29 10.48
N PHE A 87 10.95 -1.11 9.53
CA PHE A 87 12.18 -1.86 9.68
C PHE A 87 13.05 -1.74 8.43
N TYR A 88 14.35 -1.95 8.60
CA TYR A 88 15.36 -1.76 7.58
C TYR A 88 16.03 -3.09 7.22
N ASP A 89 16.74 -3.08 6.11
CA ASP A 89 17.43 -4.27 5.61
C ASP A 89 18.64 -4.65 6.48
N ILE A 90 18.94 -5.94 6.42
CA ILE A 90 20.18 -6.54 6.94
C ILE A 90 21.08 -6.82 5.73
N ASN A 91 22.40 -6.68 5.92
CA ASN A 91 23.37 -7.05 4.88
C ASN A 91 23.51 -8.59 4.73
N TYR A 92 22.41 -9.25 4.42
CA TYR A 92 22.34 -10.71 4.29
C TYR A 92 23.28 -11.25 3.19
N GLN A 93 23.42 -10.53 2.08
CA GLN A 93 24.25 -10.97 0.96
C GLN A 93 25.74 -11.03 1.30
N LEU A 94 26.23 -10.13 2.17
CA LEU A 94 27.61 -10.05 2.58
C LEU A 94 27.94 -10.94 3.79
N ALA A 95 26.93 -11.53 4.43
CA ALA A 95 27.10 -12.41 5.57
C ALA A 95 27.72 -13.74 5.17
N GLN A 96 28.51 -14.35 6.08
CA GLN A 96 29.01 -15.72 5.91
C GLN A 96 27.86 -16.73 6.00
N ASN A 97 28.08 -17.96 5.52
CA ASN A 97 27.02 -18.97 5.49
C ASN A 97 26.46 -19.30 6.88
N ASP A 98 27.31 -19.34 7.91
CA ASP A 98 26.87 -19.60 9.28
C ASP A 98 26.03 -18.44 9.82
N ASP A 99 26.41 -17.20 9.50
CA ASP A 99 25.63 -16.02 9.86
C ASP A 99 24.28 -15.96 9.13
N LYS A 100 24.23 -16.39 7.87
CA LYS A 100 22.98 -16.48 7.11
C LYS A 100 22.00 -17.47 7.73
N ALA A 101 22.52 -18.64 8.18
CA ALA A 101 21.71 -19.63 8.88
C ALA A 101 21.15 -19.05 10.19
N ALA A 102 21.99 -18.38 10.99
CA ALA A 102 21.58 -17.75 12.25
C ALA A 102 20.54 -16.64 12.03
N ILE A 103 20.70 -15.80 10.99
CA ILE A 103 19.73 -14.76 10.63
C ILE A 103 18.38 -15.41 10.28
N PHE A 104 18.39 -16.50 9.50
CA PHE A 104 17.18 -17.21 9.11
C PHE A 104 16.47 -17.88 10.29
N GLU A 105 17.23 -18.50 11.20
CA GLU A 105 16.68 -19.08 12.43
C GLU A 105 16.03 -18.01 13.31
N ASN A 106 16.71 -16.90 13.55
CA ASN A 106 16.16 -15.76 14.28
C ASN A 106 14.89 -15.19 13.63
N TYR A 107 14.84 -15.16 12.30
CA TYR A 107 13.63 -14.74 11.56
C TYR A 107 12.47 -15.72 11.78
N CYS A 108 12.72 -17.02 11.73
CA CYS A 108 11.73 -18.04 12.02
C CYS A 108 11.22 -17.95 13.47
N GLU A 109 12.12 -17.77 14.44
CA GLU A 109 11.76 -17.58 15.84
C GLU A 109 10.92 -16.31 16.04
N PHE A 110 11.28 -15.23 15.37
CA PHE A 110 10.52 -13.99 15.38
C PHE A 110 9.08 -14.21 14.91
N LEU A 111 8.88 -14.85 13.75
CA LEU A 111 7.54 -15.12 13.23
C LEU A 111 6.75 -16.07 14.16
N ASN A 112 7.40 -17.05 14.76
CA ASN A 112 6.78 -18.00 15.69
C ASN A 112 6.50 -17.39 17.08
N SER A 113 7.06 -16.22 17.40
CA SER A 113 6.86 -15.55 18.68
C SER A 113 5.47 -14.91 18.85
N PHE A 114 4.73 -14.75 17.75
CA PHE A 114 3.40 -14.15 17.80
C PHE A 114 2.35 -15.17 18.28
N ASP A 115 1.58 -14.75 19.26
CA ASP A 115 0.40 -15.48 19.75
C ASP A 115 -0.69 -15.51 18.65
N SER A 116 -1.47 -16.57 18.60
CA SER A 116 -2.61 -16.76 17.69
C SER A 116 -3.67 -15.65 17.77
N SER A 117 -3.68 -14.86 18.84
CA SER A 117 -4.57 -13.71 19.04
C SER A 117 -4.02 -12.40 18.45
N VAL A 118 -2.82 -12.41 17.86
CA VAL A 118 -2.18 -11.28 17.21
C VAL A 118 -2.20 -11.50 15.71
N GLU A 119 -2.81 -10.58 14.98
CA GLU A 119 -2.75 -10.56 13.52
C GLU A 119 -1.53 -9.75 13.11
N VAL A 120 -0.71 -10.30 12.22
CA VAL A 120 0.52 -9.67 11.73
C VAL A 120 0.43 -9.47 10.24
N GLN A 121 0.83 -8.28 9.78
CA GLN A 121 0.93 -7.93 8.36
C GLN A 121 2.29 -7.32 8.11
N ILE A 122 3.02 -7.85 7.11
CA ILE A 122 4.23 -7.24 6.56
C ILE A 122 3.82 -6.49 5.30
N THR A 123 4.22 -5.22 5.22
CA THR A 123 3.91 -4.33 4.10
C THR A 123 5.20 -3.86 3.47
N PHE A 124 5.33 -4.05 2.17
CA PHE A 124 6.36 -3.44 1.35
C PHE A 124 5.70 -2.30 0.57
N LEU A 125 6.29 -1.14 0.64
CA LEU A 125 5.80 0.05 -0.02
C LEU A 125 6.90 0.60 -0.91
N ASN A 126 6.63 0.63 -2.21
CA ASN A 126 7.51 1.19 -3.21
C ASN A 126 6.89 2.49 -3.72
N GLN A 127 7.47 3.62 -3.37
CA GLN A 127 6.92 4.93 -3.68
C GLN A 127 7.94 5.82 -4.36
N GLN A 128 7.48 6.61 -5.32
CA GLN A 128 8.27 7.66 -5.91
C GLN A 128 8.48 8.78 -4.89
N VAL A 129 9.72 9.05 -4.58
CA VAL A 129 10.09 10.11 -3.64
C VAL A 129 9.99 11.47 -4.31
N ASN A 130 9.49 12.44 -3.58
CA ASN A 130 9.64 13.83 -3.96
C ASN A 130 11.14 14.21 -3.86
N PHE A 131 11.83 14.25 -5.01
CA PHE A 131 13.25 14.58 -5.10
C PHE A 131 13.60 15.90 -4.40
N ASP A 132 12.70 16.88 -4.41
CA ASP A 132 12.94 18.20 -3.81
C ASP A 132 13.00 18.15 -2.28
N GLU A 133 12.23 17.27 -1.63
CA GLU A 133 12.32 17.06 -0.17
C GLU A 133 13.56 16.24 0.20
N TYR A 134 13.85 15.22 -0.59
CA TYR A 134 15.00 14.35 -0.35
C TYR A 134 16.33 15.08 -0.61
N ALA A 135 16.39 15.91 -1.64
CA ALA A 135 17.53 16.74 -1.95
C ALA A 135 17.90 17.70 -0.81
N LYS A 136 16.91 18.27 -0.12
CA LYS A 136 17.13 19.13 1.06
C LYS A 136 17.80 18.42 2.22
N ASN A 137 17.53 17.10 2.39
CA ASN A 137 18.15 16.31 3.45
C ASN A 137 19.57 15.84 3.11
N ILE A 138 19.95 15.88 1.82
CA ILE A 138 21.28 15.49 1.32
C ILE A 138 22.20 16.70 1.26
N ASP A 139 21.65 17.90 1.16
CA ASP A 139 22.46 19.12 1.13
C ASP A 139 23.21 19.30 2.45
N ILE A 140 24.53 19.22 2.37
CA ILE A 140 25.39 19.49 3.51
C ILE A 140 25.44 20.99 3.71
N PRO A 141 25.04 21.52 4.87
CA PRO A 141 25.00 22.94 5.12
C PRO A 141 26.40 23.56 5.06
N GLU A 142 26.49 24.77 4.49
CA GLU A 142 27.72 25.54 4.47
C GLU A 142 28.20 25.82 5.90
N GLN A 143 29.50 25.79 6.09
CA GLN A 143 30.18 26.12 7.35
C GLN A 143 31.18 27.24 7.12
N ASP A 144 31.60 27.93 8.18
CA ASP A 144 32.58 28.99 8.12
C ASP A 144 34.02 28.41 8.04
N ASP A 145 34.28 27.67 6.91
CA ASP A 145 35.56 27.07 6.60
C ASP A 145 35.82 27.06 5.09
N CYS A 146 37.01 26.61 4.64
CA CYS A 146 37.41 26.58 3.22
C CYS A 146 36.89 25.36 2.44
N PHE A 147 36.00 24.52 3.00
CA PHE A 147 35.59 23.24 2.40
C PHE A 147 34.17 23.27 1.80
N ASN A 148 33.56 24.43 1.63
CA ASN A 148 32.19 24.53 1.11
C ASN A 148 32.08 24.04 -0.35
N ASP A 149 33.11 24.24 -1.17
CA ASP A 149 33.12 23.70 -2.53
C ASP A 149 33.07 22.15 -2.55
N ILE A 150 33.82 21.52 -1.63
CA ILE A 150 33.84 20.06 -1.50
C ILE A 150 32.48 19.55 -0.99
N ARG A 151 31.84 20.24 -0.03
CA ARG A 151 30.49 19.89 0.45
C ARG A 151 29.47 19.95 -0.68
N LYS A 152 29.54 20.98 -1.51
CA LYS A 152 28.66 21.14 -2.66
C LYS A 152 28.89 20.04 -3.69
N GLU A 153 30.14 19.78 -4.07
CA GLU A 153 30.46 18.70 -5.01
C GLU A 153 30.00 17.33 -4.51
N TYR A 154 30.17 17.04 -3.22
CA TYR A 154 29.70 15.80 -2.59
C TYR A 154 28.17 15.71 -2.57
N SER A 155 27.48 16.79 -2.24
CA SER A 155 26.00 16.86 -2.29
C SER A 155 25.50 16.65 -3.73
N ASP A 156 26.12 17.26 -4.71
CA ASP A 156 25.75 17.12 -6.13
C ASP A 156 26.03 15.69 -6.64
N MET A 157 27.13 15.06 -6.20
CA MET A 157 27.42 13.65 -6.49
C MET A 157 26.36 12.72 -5.92
N LEU A 158 25.94 12.93 -4.67
CA LEU A 158 24.89 12.14 -4.02
C LEU A 158 23.54 12.31 -4.73
N LYS A 159 23.16 13.52 -5.10
CA LYS A 159 21.95 13.81 -5.89
C LYS A 159 22.00 13.12 -7.25
N MET A 160 23.15 13.12 -7.91
CA MET A 160 23.33 12.43 -9.20
C MET A 160 23.28 10.91 -9.06
N GLN A 161 23.80 10.34 -7.97
CA GLN A 161 23.64 8.90 -7.70
C GLN A 161 22.19 8.49 -7.45
N LEU A 162 21.45 9.29 -6.69
CA LEU A 162 20.01 9.08 -6.47
C LEU A 162 19.21 9.16 -7.77
N SER A 163 19.52 10.09 -8.65
CA SER A 163 18.85 10.23 -9.95
C SER A 163 19.11 9.06 -10.91
N LYS A 164 20.24 8.35 -10.72
CA LYS A 164 20.62 7.16 -11.52
C LYS A 164 20.11 5.85 -10.95
N GLY A 165 19.77 5.81 -9.65
CA GLY A 165 19.27 4.62 -8.97
C GLY A 165 17.75 4.57 -8.97
N ASN A 166 17.18 3.41 -9.29
CA ASN A 166 15.77 3.02 -9.10
C ASN A 166 14.69 4.04 -9.50
N ASN A 167 14.87 4.82 -10.55
CA ASN A 167 13.88 5.80 -11.05
C ASN A 167 13.26 6.72 -9.97
N GLY A 168 13.96 6.95 -8.84
CA GLY A 168 13.48 7.73 -7.73
C GLY A 168 12.49 7.01 -6.81
N LEU A 169 12.41 5.69 -6.91
CA LEU A 169 11.57 4.87 -6.04
C LEU A 169 12.33 4.51 -4.75
N VAL A 170 11.69 4.69 -3.61
CA VAL A 170 12.19 4.24 -2.31
C VAL A 170 11.32 3.12 -1.78
N LYS A 171 11.97 2.01 -1.45
CA LYS A 171 11.35 0.83 -0.86
C LYS A 171 11.36 0.97 0.67
N THR A 172 10.19 1.04 1.26
CA THR A 172 10.03 1.05 2.72
C THR A 172 9.28 -0.20 3.19
N LYS A 173 9.60 -0.66 4.39
CA LYS A 173 9.10 -1.90 4.95
C LYS A 173 8.49 -1.65 6.30
N TYR A 174 7.30 -2.19 6.49
CA TYR A 174 6.55 -2.02 7.73
C TYR A 174 6.03 -3.37 8.21
N ILE A 175 6.03 -3.54 9.53
CA ILE A 175 5.29 -4.59 10.18
C ILE A 175 4.17 -3.96 11.00
N THR A 176 2.95 -4.40 10.75
CA THR A 176 1.76 -3.99 11.49
C THR A 176 1.26 -5.19 12.27
N PHE A 177 1.03 -5.02 13.56
CA PHE A 177 0.43 -6.02 14.41
C PHE A 177 -0.84 -5.48 15.03
N SER A 178 -1.88 -6.30 15.05
CA SER A 178 -3.19 -5.93 15.53
C SER A 178 -3.75 -6.95 16.52
N ILE A 179 -4.54 -6.44 17.44
CA ILE A 179 -5.21 -7.22 18.46
C ILE A 179 -6.65 -6.75 18.64
N LYS A 180 -7.51 -7.65 19.02
CA LYS A 180 -8.88 -7.33 19.47
C LYS A 180 -8.87 -6.98 20.94
N ALA A 181 -9.50 -5.85 21.30
CA ALA A 181 -9.63 -5.42 22.69
C ALA A 181 -10.91 -4.62 22.91
N ASP A 182 -11.47 -4.71 24.12
CA ASP A 182 -12.73 -4.04 24.47
C ASP A 182 -12.58 -2.52 24.58
N ASN A 183 -11.38 -2.05 24.92
CA ASN A 183 -11.10 -0.62 25.10
C ASN A 183 -9.63 -0.29 24.79
N LEU A 184 -9.40 1.00 24.56
CA LEU A 184 -8.06 1.53 24.24
C LEU A 184 -7.02 1.26 25.33
N ARG A 185 -7.39 1.33 26.60
CA ARG A 185 -6.45 1.15 27.71
C ARG A 185 -5.86 -0.27 27.73
N ASN A 186 -6.72 -1.27 27.55
CA ASN A 186 -6.30 -2.68 27.48
C ASN A 186 -5.48 -2.93 26.21
N ALA A 187 -5.93 -2.36 25.08
CA ALA A 187 -5.21 -2.44 23.81
C ALA A 187 -3.80 -1.86 23.92
N LYS A 188 -3.67 -0.66 24.50
CA LYS A 188 -2.41 0.05 24.60
C LYS A 188 -1.34 -0.76 25.36
N SER A 189 -1.65 -1.23 26.57
CA SER A 189 -0.71 -1.98 27.38
C SER A 189 -0.24 -3.27 26.69
N ARG A 190 -1.13 -3.93 25.93
CA ARG A 190 -0.80 -5.13 25.21
C ARG A 190 0.01 -4.85 23.94
N LEU A 191 -0.34 -3.83 23.18
CA LEU A 191 0.37 -3.41 21.99
C LEU A 191 1.78 -2.90 22.31
N GLU A 192 1.97 -2.16 23.39
CA GLU A 192 3.29 -1.70 23.85
C GLU A 192 4.21 -2.87 24.21
N ARG A 193 3.67 -3.94 24.81
CA ARG A 193 4.43 -5.16 25.09
C ARG A 193 4.84 -5.88 23.81
N ILE A 194 3.92 -6.01 22.83
CA ILE A 194 4.21 -6.63 21.54
C ILE A 194 5.25 -5.78 20.78
N GLU A 195 5.11 -4.47 20.77
CA GLU A 195 6.07 -3.54 20.15
C GLU A 195 7.48 -3.72 20.72
N ALA A 196 7.61 -3.76 22.06
CA ALA A 196 8.89 -3.98 22.70
C ALA A 196 9.52 -5.33 22.31
N SER A 197 8.71 -6.39 22.22
CA SER A 197 9.15 -7.70 21.75
C SER A 197 9.60 -7.66 20.30
N VAL A 198 8.84 -7.02 19.41
CA VAL A 198 9.15 -6.86 17.98
C VAL A 198 10.48 -6.12 17.80
N LEU A 199 10.65 -4.98 18.48
CA LEU A 199 11.88 -4.19 18.42
C LEU A 199 13.11 -4.97 18.94
N ASN A 200 12.93 -5.73 20.02
CA ASN A 200 14.01 -6.58 20.54
C ASN A 200 14.40 -7.70 19.57
N ASN A 201 13.42 -8.34 18.93
CA ASN A 201 13.69 -9.38 17.94
C ASN A 201 14.42 -8.83 16.70
N PHE A 202 14.02 -7.65 16.18
CA PHE A 202 14.77 -7.00 15.11
C PHE A 202 16.21 -6.67 15.54
N LYS A 203 16.41 -6.20 16.78
CA LYS A 203 17.75 -5.94 17.31
C LYS A 203 18.60 -7.20 17.38
N VAL A 204 18.02 -8.33 17.80
CA VAL A 204 18.73 -9.64 17.83
C VAL A 204 19.12 -10.09 16.43
N MET A 205 18.26 -9.86 15.44
CA MET A 205 18.58 -10.13 14.03
C MET A 205 19.61 -9.17 13.42
N GLY A 206 19.97 -8.09 14.12
CA GLY A 206 20.87 -7.05 13.60
C GLY A 206 20.18 -6.06 12.66
N ALA A 207 18.87 -6.05 12.61
CA ALA A 207 18.08 -5.10 11.83
C ALA A 207 17.71 -3.86 12.66
N MET A 208 17.75 -2.70 12.03
CA MET A 208 17.17 -1.48 12.62
C MET A 208 15.66 -1.52 12.49
N ALA A 209 14.96 -1.07 13.53
CA ALA A 209 13.50 -0.95 13.52
C ALA A 209 13.05 0.20 14.40
N GLU A 210 12.05 0.96 13.95
CA GLU A 210 11.56 2.16 14.60
C GLU A 210 10.03 2.12 14.70
N PRO A 211 9.45 2.34 15.90
CA PRO A 211 8.01 2.41 16.07
C PRO A 211 7.48 3.71 15.48
N LEU A 212 6.38 3.64 14.75
CA LEU A 212 5.76 4.80 14.14
C LEU A 212 4.76 5.45 15.08
N ASN A 213 4.87 6.77 15.22
CA ASN A 213 3.87 7.58 15.90
C ASN A 213 2.66 7.88 14.99
N GLY A 214 1.62 8.54 15.53
CA GLY A 214 0.39 8.79 14.80
C GLY A 214 0.55 9.74 13.61
N VAL A 215 1.47 10.69 13.66
CA VAL A 215 1.74 11.63 12.55
C VAL A 215 2.44 10.91 11.41
N GLU A 216 3.43 10.07 11.73
CA GLU A 216 4.15 9.26 10.75
C GLU A 216 3.24 8.26 10.04
N ARG A 217 2.35 7.58 10.79
CA ARG A 217 1.34 6.69 10.18
C ARG A 217 0.38 7.44 9.27
N LEU A 218 -0.08 8.64 9.67
CA LEU A 218 -0.93 9.47 8.83
C LEU A 218 -0.20 9.96 7.59
N LYS A 219 1.11 10.28 7.68
CA LYS A 219 1.93 10.66 6.54
C LYS A 219 2.00 9.52 5.52
N ILE A 220 2.28 8.29 5.95
CA ILE A 220 2.31 7.11 5.06
C ILE A 220 0.97 6.93 4.34
N LEU A 221 -0.14 7.02 5.07
CA LEU A 221 -1.47 6.92 4.48
C LEU A 221 -1.76 8.05 3.49
N HIS A 222 -1.35 9.28 3.83
CA HIS A 222 -1.48 10.42 2.92
C HIS A 222 -0.70 10.19 1.63
N ASP A 223 0.54 9.78 1.73
CA ASP A 223 1.43 9.58 0.58
C ASP A 223 0.91 8.46 -0.36
N VAL A 224 0.35 7.39 0.22
CA VAL A 224 -0.31 6.32 -0.56
C VAL A 224 -1.61 6.80 -1.21
N MET A 225 -2.40 7.64 -0.53
CA MET A 225 -3.70 8.06 -1.05
C MET A 225 -3.65 9.29 -1.97
N ASN A 226 -2.54 10.01 -1.98
CA ASN A 226 -2.35 11.24 -2.75
C ASN A 226 -1.09 11.18 -3.63
N MET A 227 -0.88 10.05 -4.32
CA MET A 227 0.28 9.83 -5.19
C MET A 227 0.34 10.82 -6.37
N ASP A 228 -0.78 11.43 -6.73
CA ASP A 228 -0.90 12.40 -7.82
C ASP A 228 -0.55 13.84 -7.41
N THR A 229 -0.44 14.11 -6.12
CA THR A 229 -0.14 15.44 -5.60
C THR A 229 1.30 15.50 -5.09
N LYS A 230 1.98 16.61 -5.40
CA LYS A 230 3.31 16.91 -4.83
C LYS A 230 3.21 17.70 -3.52
N GLU A 231 2.03 17.78 -2.93
CA GLU A 231 1.81 18.54 -1.71
C GLU A 231 2.42 17.81 -0.53
N SER A 232 3.24 18.53 0.23
CA SER A 232 3.83 18.01 1.47
C SER A 232 2.75 17.82 2.53
N PHE A 233 2.78 16.70 3.23
CA PHE A 233 1.87 16.43 4.34
C PHE A 233 2.12 17.36 5.52
N HIS A 234 1.16 18.22 5.83
CA HIS A 234 1.20 19.14 6.96
C HIS A 234 0.11 18.81 7.97
N PHE A 235 0.44 18.09 9.01
CA PHE A 235 -0.50 17.71 10.06
C PHE A 235 0.14 17.75 11.45
N HIS A 236 -0.63 18.25 12.41
CA HIS A 236 -0.37 18.05 13.84
C HIS A 236 -1.72 17.97 14.58
N TYR A 237 -1.77 17.17 15.65
CA TYR A 237 -3.03 16.92 16.39
C TYR A 237 -3.70 18.16 16.96
N GLY A 238 -2.97 19.27 17.16
CA GLY A 238 -3.55 20.54 17.56
C GLY A 238 -4.48 21.16 16.51
N MET A 239 -4.33 20.79 15.22
CA MET A 239 -5.22 21.25 14.16
C MET A 239 -6.61 20.64 14.30
N VAL A 240 -6.71 19.36 14.64
CA VAL A 240 -8.00 18.67 14.86
C VAL A 240 -8.84 19.37 15.91
N ALA A 241 -8.22 19.74 17.04
CA ALA A 241 -8.91 20.44 18.12
C ALA A 241 -9.38 21.86 17.74
N LYS A 242 -8.63 22.54 16.85
CA LYS A 242 -8.93 23.92 16.43
C LYS A 242 -9.92 24.01 15.29
N THR A 243 -9.85 23.08 14.33
CA THR A 243 -10.65 23.13 13.09
C THR A 243 -11.91 22.29 13.16
N GLY A 244 -11.98 21.32 14.09
CA GLY A 244 -13.05 20.31 14.13
C GLY A 244 -12.96 19.26 13.01
N LEU A 245 -11.91 19.29 12.19
CA LEU A 245 -11.65 18.29 11.16
C LEU A 245 -11.19 16.98 11.80
N GLN A 246 -11.45 15.87 11.13
CA GLN A 246 -10.97 14.54 11.53
C GLN A 246 -9.61 14.26 10.86
N THR A 247 -8.87 13.29 11.39
CA THR A 247 -7.60 12.85 10.77
C THR A 247 -7.77 12.38 9.33
N LYS A 248 -8.94 11.84 8.99
CA LYS A 248 -9.28 11.40 7.63
C LYS A 248 -9.34 12.53 6.61
N ASP A 249 -9.71 13.74 7.04
CA ASP A 249 -9.79 14.91 6.15
C ASP A 249 -8.40 15.35 5.65
N PHE A 250 -7.34 15.02 6.37
CA PHE A 250 -5.97 15.36 6.01
C PHE A 250 -5.29 14.32 5.10
N ILE A 251 -5.86 13.13 4.98
CA ILE A 251 -5.27 12.02 4.19
C ILE A 251 -6.15 11.59 3.02
N ALA A 252 -7.44 11.96 3.02
CA ALA A 252 -8.36 11.53 1.99
C ALA A 252 -7.98 12.14 0.63
N PRO A 253 -7.99 11.35 -0.45
CA PRO A 253 -7.83 11.86 -1.80
C PRO A 253 -9.05 12.67 -2.21
N THR A 254 -8.96 13.41 -3.31
CA THR A 254 -10.05 14.20 -3.88
C THR A 254 -11.30 13.37 -4.20
N GLY A 255 -11.13 12.07 -4.45
CA GLY A 255 -12.23 11.13 -4.65
C GLY A 255 -11.77 9.74 -5.02
N PHE A 256 -12.68 8.78 -4.83
CA PHE A 256 -12.52 7.41 -5.29
C PHE A 256 -13.55 7.09 -6.38
N ASP A 257 -13.14 6.35 -7.39
CA ASP A 257 -14.03 5.80 -8.42
C ASP A 257 -13.80 4.30 -8.56
N PHE A 258 -14.76 3.51 -8.09
CA PHE A 258 -14.76 2.04 -8.11
C PHE A 258 -15.77 1.46 -9.13
N ARG A 259 -16.10 2.21 -10.19
CA ARG A 259 -17.08 1.75 -11.20
C ARG A 259 -16.55 0.66 -12.11
N ASN A 260 -15.23 0.54 -12.24
CA ASN A 260 -14.59 -0.50 -13.03
C ASN A 260 -14.28 -1.72 -12.15
N ASP A 261 -14.39 -2.93 -12.74
CA ASP A 261 -14.14 -4.18 -12.00
C ASP A 261 -12.64 -4.57 -11.99
N SER A 262 -11.81 -3.98 -12.86
CA SER A 262 -10.40 -4.33 -13.02
C SER A 262 -9.44 -3.29 -12.43
N TYR A 263 -9.88 -2.07 -12.27
CA TYR A 263 -9.10 -0.98 -11.69
C TYR A 263 -10.02 0.00 -10.96
N PHE A 264 -9.45 0.74 -10.04
CA PHE A 264 -10.08 1.90 -9.40
C PHE A 264 -9.31 3.17 -9.74
N ARG A 265 -9.94 4.32 -9.52
CA ARG A 265 -9.26 5.61 -9.61
C ARG A 265 -9.29 6.30 -8.26
N MET A 266 -8.16 6.86 -7.88
CA MET A 266 -7.95 7.60 -6.65
C MET A 266 -7.33 8.95 -7.02
N GLY A 267 -8.10 10.03 -6.89
CA GLY A 267 -7.71 11.31 -7.48
C GLY A 267 -7.52 11.20 -9.00
N GLN A 268 -6.32 11.45 -9.48
CA GLN A 268 -5.92 11.26 -10.89
C GLN A 268 -5.18 9.94 -11.13
N THR A 269 -4.80 9.21 -10.07
CA THR A 269 -4.05 7.96 -10.15
C THR A 269 -4.97 6.78 -10.39
N PHE A 270 -4.56 5.86 -11.26
CA PHE A 270 -5.21 4.58 -11.47
C PHE A 270 -4.51 3.50 -10.65
N GLY A 271 -5.28 2.67 -9.97
CA GLY A 271 -4.79 1.56 -9.18
C GLY A 271 -5.50 0.26 -9.51
N CYS A 272 -4.81 -0.84 -9.34
CA CYS A 272 -5.41 -2.17 -9.36
C CYS A 272 -4.98 -2.94 -8.12
N VAL A 273 -5.79 -3.90 -7.71
CA VAL A 273 -5.47 -4.81 -6.63
C VAL A 273 -5.36 -6.21 -7.19
N SER A 274 -4.21 -6.82 -6.98
CA SER A 274 -3.95 -8.20 -7.37
C SER A 274 -3.63 -9.01 -6.10
N TYR A 275 -3.89 -10.31 -6.15
CA TYR A 275 -3.48 -11.22 -5.09
C TYR A 275 -2.62 -12.34 -5.68
N LEU A 276 -1.61 -12.75 -4.93
CA LEU A 276 -0.75 -13.86 -5.29
C LEU A 276 -1.36 -15.16 -4.75
N GLN A 277 -1.68 -16.08 -5.62
CA GLN A 277 -2.11 -17.42 -5.24
C GLN A 277 -0.98 -18.42 -5.49
N ILE A 278 -0.45 -19.01 -4.42
CA ILE A 278 0.58 -20.03 -4.49
C ILE A 278 -0.10 -21.36 -4.82
N THR A 279 0.22 -21.93 -5.98
CA THR A 279 -0.33 -23.21 -6.45
C THR A 279 0.70 -24.33 -6.46
N SER A 280 2.00 -24.00 -6.32
CA SER A 280 3.09 -24.95 -6.27
C SER A 280 3.57 -25.18 -4.84
N PRO A 281 3.94 -26.41 -4.44
CA PRO A 281 4.56 -26.66 -3.15
C PRO A 281 6.00 -26.12 -3.05
N GLU A 282 6.63 -25.81 -4.17
CA GLU A 282 7.98 -25.26 -4.23
C GLU A 282 7.94 -23.79 -4.59
N LEU A 283 8.47 -22.96 -3.70
CA LEU A 283 8.67 -21.52 -3.90
C LEU A 283 10.15 -21.25 -4.03
N THR A 284 10.50 -20.39 -4.98
CA THR A 284 11.84 -19.82 -5.11
C THR A 284 11.81 -18.35 -4.72
N ASP A 285 12.91 -17.86 -4.12
CA ASP A 285 13.08 -16.45 -3.73
C ASP A 285 12.92 -15.49 -4.92
N LYS A 286 13.17 -15.98 -6.13
CA LYS A 286 13.08 -15.20 -7.37
C LYS A 286 11.70 -14.60 -7.60
N LEU A 287 10.61 -15.32 -7.28
CA LEU A 287 9.25 -14.82 -7.50
C LEU A 287 8.96 -13.53 -6.71
N LEU A 288 9.38 -13.51 -5.43
CA LEU A 288 9.21 -12.33 -4.60
C LEU A 288 10.18 -11.21 -4.98
N ALA A 289 11.42 -11.56 -5.36
CA ALA A 289 12.41 -10.60 -5.84
C ALA A 289 11.89 -9.89 -7.10
N ASP A 290 11.44 -10.63 -8.11
CA ASP A 290 10.91 -10.08 -9.35
C ASP A 290 9.69 -9.17 -9.10
N LEU A 291 8.83 -9.50 -8.13
CA LEU A 291 7.68 -8.66 -7.74
C LEU A 291 8.10 -7.37 -7.04
N LEU A 292 9.09 -7.45 -6.14
CA LEU A 292 9.59 -6.28 -5.39
C LEU A 292 10.50 -5.38 -6.23
N ASP A 293 11.00 -5.87 -7.36
CA ASP A 293 11.85 -5.11 -8.28
C ASP A 293 11.07 -4.40 -9.38
N LEU A 294 9.73 -4.43 -9.33
CA LEU A 294 8.91 -3.61 -10.22
C LEU A 294 9.23 -2.13 -10.05
N GLU A 295 9.44 -1.45 -11.17
CA GLU A 295 9.72 0.00 -11.23
C GLU A 295 8.44 0.85 -11.17
N GLU A 296 7.45 0.39 -10.41
CA GLU A 296 6.14 1.01 -10.26
C GLU A 296 5.83 1.26 -8.78
N ASN A 297 4.88 2.13 -8.51
CA ASN A 297 4.35 2.32 -7.16
C ASN A 297 3.58 1.06 -6.72
N LEU A 298 4.03 0.43 -5.67
CA LEU A 298 3.47 -0.80 -5.08
C LEU A 298 3.04 -0.57 -3.64
#